data_d76a8aa1a0c287790023bb4c3d136eb4
#
_entry.id   d76a8aa1a0c287790023bb4c3d136eb4
#
_cell.length_a   1.000
_cell.length_b   1.000
_cell.length_c   1.000
_cell.angle_alpha   90.00
_cell.angle_beta   90.00
_cell.angle_gamma   90.00
#
_symmetry.space_group_name_H-M   'P 1'
#
loop_
_entity.id
_entity.type
_entity.pdbx_description
1 polymer ?
#
loop_
_entity_poly.entity_id
_entity_poly.type
_entity_poly.pdbx_seq_one_letter_code
_entity_poly.pdbx_strand_id
1 'polypeptide(L)'
;MNYSGTKLFSKQYTGIIKKVNGFRFGGSEMMDITHRKTEKNFILFDEKSRVFHLRNTFLSYLIKIEESNVLAHIYFGKPVKQYKDNKNYPRRDRGFSGNIPLNPDRSLSKDTLPQEYSSHGSMDFRTPASIIQRKNGSDLLDLRYDSHYITDGKPDIEDLPQTYVLDKSEAQTLVISLKDRETAIYFDLFYTIFTDRAVITRSVKIRNETGETIKLEKAASFQLDFAHTRRFDEVIALPGAHVNERQISRQSVLSGTKVFESRRGTSSHHMNNFIALVHHHTTENTGEAIGLQFVYSGNHSFELEKDQINQLRVVGGINSHRFSWELNAGQSFQTPEMILSYSSQGLNKMSQIHHELLRERIARGRHQFAERPILVNNWEATYFDFNSEKIKAIIDEAKELGIEMFVLDDGWFGKRDADNSSLGDWFEYEGKLTNGLREIADYAHSKGLKFGLWFEPEMISIDSELYRTHPDFLMQEPGRMPSASRSQHVLDFTRLDVRQTIEKQMRKILDTIPLDYIKWDMNRSLSDVYSITLDPQRQGEVAHRYMLGLYELLEHLTADYPEILWEGCSGGGGRFDAGFIYYMPQSWTSDNTDAVERMKIQYGTSLAYQIGRAHV
;
A
#
# COMPACT_ATOMS: atom_id res chain seq x y z
N MET A 1 35.79 5.17 0.09
CA MET A 1 36.25 4.00 -0.70
C MET A 1 35.06 3.58 -1.55
N ASN A 2 35.24 3.64 -2.86
CA ASN A 2 34.19 3.35 -3.85
C ASN A 2 33.78 1.88 -3.82
N TYR A 3 32.50 1.61 -3.75
CA TYR A 3 31.93 0.33 -4.18
C TYR A 3 30.95 0.60 -5.33
N SER A 4 31.45 0.39 -6.52
CA SER A 4 30.68 0.17 -7.75
C SER A 4 30.36 -1.32 -7.84
N GLY A 5 29.10 -1.71 -7.74
CA GLY A 5 28.68 -3.12 -7.79
C GLY A 5 27.21 -3.30 -8.08
N THR A 6 26.66 -2.61 -9.06
CA THR A 6 25.27 -2.82 -9.51
C THR A 6 25.22 -3.00 -11.01
N LYS A 7 25.54 -4.22 -11.46
CA LYS A 7 25.20 -4.71 -12.82
C LYS A 7 25.44 -6.21 -12.86
N LEU A 8 24.43 -7.03 -12.47
CA LEU A 8 24.40 -8.47 -12.85
C LEU A 8 23.14 -9.19 -12.35
N PHE A 9 21.92 -8.71 -12.59
CA PHE A 9 20.72 -9.52 -12.32
C PHE A 9 19.56 -9.34 -13.31
N SER A 10 19.82 -8.88 -14.53
CA SER A 10 18.74 -8.74 -15.54
C SER A 10 18.74 -9.80 -16.65
N LYS A 11 19.38 -10.97 -16.48
CA LYS A 11 19.53 -11.95 -17.58
C LYS A 11 19.11 -13.38 -17.31
N GLN A 12 18.32 -13.70 -16.30
CA GLN A 12 17.95 -15.10 -16.02
C GLN A 12 16.47 -15.48 -16.14
N TYR A 13 15.55 -14.56 -16.43
CA TYR A 13 14.11 -14.89 -16.49
C TYR A 13 13.49 -14.97 -17.90
N THR A 14 14.27 -14.97 -18.97
CA THR A 14 13.75 -15.07 -20.35
C THR A 14 13.72 -16.51 -20.91
N GLY A 15 13.94 -17.53 -20.09
CA GLY A 15 14.19 -18.90 -20.56
C GLY A 15 13.11 -19.96 -20.34
N ILE A 16 12.00 -19.71 -19.63
CA ILE A 16 11.08 -20.79 -19.18
C ILE A 16 9.65 -20.73 -19.77
N ILE A 17 9.32 -19.78 -20.62
CA ILE A 17 8.00 -19.78 -21.28
C ILE A 17 8.12 -20.25 -22.74
N LYS A 18 8.46 -21.53 -22.95
CA LYS A 18 8.21 -22.26 -24.20
C LYS A 18 8.07 -23.74 -23.87
N LYS A 19 6.87 -24.18 -23.45
CA LYS A 19 6.28 -25.50 -23.67
C LYS A 19 5.09 -25.74 -22.71
N VAL A 20 3.92 -25.30 -23.07
CA VAL A 20 2.66 -26.04 -22.83
C VAL A 20 1.69 -25.60 -23.93
N ASN A 21 1.74 -26.26 -25.08
CA ASN A 21 0.66 -26.28 -26.04
C ASN A 21 0.09 -27.70 -26.02
N GLY A 22 -1.20 -27.81 -25.73
CA GLY A 22 -1.91 -29.04 -26.03
C GLY A 22 -3.04 -29.39 -25.06
N PHE A 23 -4.16 -28.64 -25.08
CA PHE A 23 -5.48 -29.21 -24.82
C PHE A 23 -6.51 -28.46 -25.67
N ARG A 24 -7.11 -29.18 -26.64
CA ARG A 24 -8.25 -28.72 -27.43
C ARG A 24 -9.52 -28.99 -26.64
N PHE A 25 -10.33 -27.96 -26.42
CA PHE A 25 -11.78 -28.11 -26.18
C PHE A 25 -12.55 -27.60 -27.40
N GLY A 26 -13.56 -28.35 -27.75
CA GLY A 26 -14.34 -28.22 -28.96
C GLY A 26 -15.24 -27.00 -29.03
N GLY A 27 -15.44 -26.60 -30.22
CA GLY A 27 -16.32 -25.72 -30.92
C GLY A 27 -17.36 -24.87 -30.20
N SER A 28 -17.19 -23.57 -30.32
CA SER A 28 -18.25 -22.60 -30.52
C SER A 28 -17.71 -21.46 -31.39
N GLU A 29 -18.53 -20.98 -32.27
CA GLU A 29 -18.31 -20.08 -33.39
C GLU A 29 -17.28 -18.96 -33.14
N MET A 30 -16.24 -18.92 -34.01
CA MET A 30 -15.35 -17.77 -34.13
C MET A 30 -16.13 -16.59 -34.70
N MET A 31 -16.47 -15.62 -33.87
CA MET A 31 -16.74 -14.27 -34.34
C MET A 31 -15.45 -13.70 -34.90
N ASP A 32 -15.49 -13.36 -36.17
CA ASP A 32 -14.47 -12.68 -36.95
C ASP A 32 -14.14 -11.32 -36.28
N ILE A 33 -13.07 -11.28 -35.48
CA ILE A 33 -12.52 -10.04 -34.95
C ILE A 33 -11.64 -9.41 -36.01
N THR A 34 -12.31 -8.82 -37.00
CA THR A 34 -11.65 -7.93 -37.95
C THR A 34 -10.94 -6.79 -37.21
N HIS A 35 -9.64 -6.71 -37.42
CA HIS A 35 -8.68 -5.68 -37.09
C HIS A 35 -9.31 -4.32 -36.74
N ARG A 36 -9.66 -4.09 -35.46
CA ARG A 36 -9.65 -2.74 -34.92
C ARG A 36 -8.18 -2.33 -34.85
N LYS A 37 -7.79 -1.29 -35.61
CA LYS A 37 -6.54 -0.56 -35.39
C LYS A 37 -6.51 -0.21 -33.91
N THR A 38 -5.70 -0.89 -33.11
CA THR A 38 -5.44 -0.54 -31.72
C THR A 38 -4.89 0.87 -31.73
N GLU A 39 -5.61 1.82 -31.15
CA GLU A 39 -5.06 3.14 -30.87
C GLU A 39 -3.80 2.92 -30.04
N LYS A 40 -2.64 3.23 -30.59
CA LYS A 40 -1.34 3.02 -29.93
C LYS A 40 -1.04 4.02 -28.81
N ASN A 41 -1.81 5.09 -28.73
CA ASN A 41 -1.55 6.18 -27.79
C ASN A 41 -2.71 6.35 -26.80
N PHE A 42 -2.49 5.96 -25.57
CA PHE A 42 -3.42 6.12 -24.45
C PHE A 42 -3.28 7.49 -23.78
N ILE A 43 -2.16 8.17 -24.01
CA ILE A 43 -1.87 9.51 -23.50
C ILE A 43 -1.62 10.43 -24.68
N LEU A 44 -2.43 11.49 -24.76
CA LEU A 44 -2.34 12.52 -25.79
C LEU A 44 -2.04 13.87 -25.13
N PHE A 45 -1.20 14.67 -25.77
CA PHE A 45 -1.01 16.07 -25.41
C PHE A 45 -1.43 16.96 -26.58
N ASP A 46 -2.41 17.81 -26.36
CA ASP A 46 -2.83 18.84 -27.31
C ASP A 46 -2.06 20.12 -27.00
N GLU A 47 -1.08 20.46 -27.81
CA GLU A 47 -0.24 21.64 -27.65
C GLU A 47 -1.04 22.95 -27.70
N LYS A 48 -2.10 23.01 -28.52
CA LYS A 48 -2.90 24.21 -28.69
C LYS A 48 -3.71 24.55 -27.45
N SER A 49 -4.42 23.58 -26.90
CA SER A 49 -5.20 23.74 -25.67
C SER A 49 -4.37 23.50 -24.40
N ARG A 50 -3.13 22.99 -24.53
CA ARG A 50 -2.22 22.60 -23.46
C ARG A 50 -2.86 21.58 -22.51
N VAL A 51 -3.52 20.57 -23.08
CA VAL A 51 -4.27 19.55 -22.31
C VAL A 51 -3.65 18.18 -22.52
N PHE A 52 -3.38 17.48 -21.43
CA PHE A 52 -3.11 16.04 -21.41
C PHE A 52 -4.43 15.30 -21.31
N HIS A 53 -4.61 14.27 -22.13
CA HIS A 53 -5.75 13.38 -22.11
C HIS A 53 -5.25 11.93 -22.00
N LEU A 54 -5.32 11.38 -20.80
CA LEU A 54 -5.11 9.96 -20.55
C LEU A 54 -6.46 9.28 -20.77
N ARG A 55 -6.50 8.26 -21.63
CA ARG A 55 -7.77 7.61 -22.01
C ARG A 55 -7.59 6.16 -22.40
N ASN A 56 -8.58 5.36 -22.10
CA ASN A 56 -8.81 4.04 -22.66
C ASN A 56 -10.32 3.84 -22.89
N THR A 57 -10.77 2.61 -23.12
CA THR A 57 -12.20 2.32 -23.32
C THR A 57 -13.06 2.44 -22.06
N PHE A 58 -12.43 2.56 -20.89
CA PHE A 58 -13.10 2.52 -19.58
C PHE A 58 -13.16 3.87 -18.88
N LEU A 59 -12.15 4.72 -19.09
CA LEU A 59 -12.04 6.01 -18.41
C LEU A 59 -11.31 7.07 -19.24
N SER A 60 -11.47 8.33 -18.80
CA SER A 60 -10.64 9.46 -19.21
C SER A 60 -10.20 10.28 -18.01
N TYR A 61 -8.96 10.77 -18.07
CA TYR A 61 -8.38 11.70 -17.11
C TYR A 61 -7.77 12.89 -17.86
N LEU A 62 -8.15 14.10 -17.50
CA LEU A 62 -7.78 15.33 -18.23
C LEU A 62 -7.08 16.32 -17.31
N ILE A 63 -5.92 16.79 -17.74
CA ILE A 63 -5.08 17.76 -17.03
C ILE A 63 -4.80 18.93 -17.97
N LYS A 64 -4.87 20.15 -17.48
CA LYS A 64 -4.57 21.34 -18.28
C LYS A 64 -3.43 22.15 -17.67
N ILE A 65 -2.51 22.59 -18.52
CA ILE A 65 -1.54 23.59 -18.17
C ILE A 65 -2.19 24.96 -18.42
N GLU A 66 -2.65 25.60 -17.35
CA GLU A 66 -3.28 26.92 -17.39
C GLU A 66 -2.26 28.05 -17.61
N GLU A 67 -2.77 29.28 -17.73
CA GLU A 67 -1.95 30.49 -17.76
C GLU A 67 -0.99 30.50 -16.56
N SER A 68 0.16 31.14 -16.72
CA SER A 68 1.23 31.16 -15.73
C SER A 68 1.77 29.77 -15.36
N ASN A 69 1.59 28.76 -16.22
CA ASN A 69 2.06 27.39 -16.04
C ASN A 69 1.52 26.68 -14.77
N VAL A 70 0.34 27.04 -14.30
CA VAL A 70 -0.32 26.32 -13.19
C VAL A 70 -0.99 25.06 -13.74
N LEU A 71 -0.88 23.95 -13.04
CA LEU A 71 -1.45 22.67 -13.45
C LEU A 71 -2.84 22.48 -12.84
N ALA A 72 -3.86 22.40 -13.70
CA ALA A 72 -5.26 22.28 -13.31
C ALA A 72 -5.83 20.90 -13.58
N HIS A 73 -6.63 20.37 -12.64
CA HIS A 73 -7.46 19.19 -12.86
C HIS A 73 -8.71 19.56 -13.65
N ILE A 74 -8.98 18.82 -14.72
CA ILE A 74 -10.15 19.07 -15.57
C ILE A 74 -11.22 18.01 -15.36
N TYR A 75 -10.83 16.73 -15.39
CA TYR A 75 -11.81 15.64 -15.38
C TYR A 75 -11.19 14.30 -15.04
N PHE A 76 -11.92 13.50 -14.28
CA PHE A 76 -11.70 12.06 -14.13
C PHE A 76 -13.05 11.34 -14.15
N GLY A 77 -13.22 10.34 -15.02
CA GLY A 77 -14.50 9.63 -15.13
C GLY A 77 -14.70 8.87 -16.43
N LYS A 78 -15.94 8.81 -16.91
CA LYS A 78 -16.35 8.13 -18.15
C LYS A 78 -15.47 8.52 -19.33
N PRO A 79 -15.24 7.61 -20.29
CA PRO A 79 -14.47 7.92 -21.50
C PRO A 79 -15.02 9.12 -22.26
N VAL A 80 -14.15 10.06 -22.59
CA VAL A 80 -14.43 11.23 -23.41
C VAL A 80 -13.66 11.09 -24.71
N LYS A 81 -14.33 11.26 -25.86
CA LYS A 81 -13.69 11.11 -27.16
C LYS A 81 -12.72 12.24 -27.47
N GLN A 82 -13.12 13.45 -27.15
CA GLN A 82 -12.36 14.68 -27.44
C GLN A 82 -12.69 15.75 -26.40
N TYR A 83 -11.67 16.44 -25.91
CA TYR A 83 -11.81 17.65 -25.12
C TYR A 83 -11.92 18.86 -26.06
N LYS A 84 -12.89 19.75 -25.80
CA LYS A 84 -13.14 20.94 -26.59
C LYS A 84 -12.93 22.21 -25.77
N ASP A 85 -11.85 22.36 -25.10
CA ASP A 85 -11.45 23.54 -24.29
C ASP A 85 -12.59 24.24 -23.54
N ASN A 86 -13.61 23.51 -23.14
CA ASN A 86 -14.66 24.01 -22.28
C ASN A 86 -14.16 23.95 -20.85
N LYS A 87 -14.01 25.09 -20.20
CA LYS A 87 -13.57 25.16 -18.81
C LYS A 87 -14.62 24.51 -17.92
N ASN A 88 -14.24 23.42 -17.25
CA ASN A 88 -15.12 22.69 -16.34
C ASN A 88 -15.19 23.33 -14.94
N TYR A 89 -14.53 24.45 -14.74
CA TYR A 89 -14.53 25.21 -13.51
C TYR A 89 -14.75 26.69 -13.81
N PRO A 90 -15.52 27.39 -12.96
CA PRO A 90 -15.76 28.83 -13.17
C PRO A 90 -14.51 29.61 -12.77
N ARG A 91 -14.07 30.53 -13.63
CA ARG A 91 -13.19 31.62 -13.23
C ARG A 91 -14.03 32.70 -12.55
N ARG A 92 -13.61 33.12 -11.37
CA ARG A 92 -14.35 34.11 -10.57
C ARG A 92 -13.39 35.08 -9.93
N ASP A 93 -13.60 36.39 -10.22
CA ASP A 93 -13.01 37.45 -9.39
C ASP A 93 -13.69 37.42 -8.03
N ARG A 94 -12.94 37.11 -6.99
CA ARG A 94 -13.42 37.03 -5.60
C ARG A 94 -12.63 37.98 -4.72
N GLY A 95 -13.34 38.69 -3.85
CA GLY A 95 -12.71 39.37 -2.74
C GLY A 95 -11.94 38.37 -1.88
N PHE A 96 -10.77 38.73 -1.42
CA PHE A 96 -9.83 37.93 -0.59
C PHE A 96 -9.13 36.77 -1.31
N SER A 97 -9.50 36.39 -2.53
CA SER A 97 -8.69 35.43 -3.33
C SER A 97 -7.56 36.17 -4.02
N GLY A 98 -6.34 35.69 -3.83
CA GLY A 98 -5.13 36.28 -4.41
C GLY A 98 -4.94 35.92 -5.87
N ASN A 99 -4.33 36.82 -6.62
CA ASN A 99 -3.85 36.55 -7.97
C ASN A 99 -2.71 35.51 -7.92
N ILE A 100 -2.58 34.77 -9.00
CA ILE A 100 -1.33 34.04 -9.25
C ILE A 100 -0.20 35.06 -9.38
N PRO A 101 0.94 34.90 -8.68
CA PRO A 101 2.04 35.84 -8.78
C PRO A 101 2.44 36.15 -10.21
N LEU A 102 2.61 37.43 -10.50
CA LEU A 102 2.92 38.01 -11.81
C LEU A 102 1.77 37.89 -12.87
N ASN A 103 0.57 37.47 -12.49
CA ASN A 103 -0.58 37.45 -13.38
C ASN A 103 -1.61 38.50 -12.91
N PRO A 104 -2.01 39.47 -13.75
CA PRO A 104 -2.98 40.50 -13.38
C PRO A 104 -4.44 40.00 -13.35
N ASP A 105 -4.74 38.82 -13.91
CA ASP A 105 -6.09 38.26 -13.95
C ASP A 105 -6.52 37.72 -12.57
N ARG A 106 -7.36 38.51 -11.90
CA ARG A 106 -7.90 38.14 -10.57
C ARG A 106 -8.89 36.97 -10.61
N SER A 107 -9.38 36.60 -11.78
CA SER A 107 -10.25 35.44 -11.94
C SER A 107 -9.49 34.13 -11.95
N LEU A 108 -8.16 34.17 -12.12
CA LEU A 108 -7.26 33.00 -12.03
C LEU A 108 -6.54 33.01 -10.69
N SER A 109 -7.08 32.27 -9.71
CA SER A 109 -6.55 32.19 -8.37
C SER A 109 -6.36 30.72 -7.97
N LYS A 110 -5.26 30.40 -7.31
CA LYS A 110 -5.03 29.05 -6.75
C LYS A 110 -6.06 28.69 -5.68
N ASP A 111 -6.66 29.66 -5.00
CA ASP A 111 -7.72 29.47 -4.01
C ASP A 111 -9.04 28.92 -4.61
N THR A 112 -9.24 29.11 -5.93
CA THR A 112 -10.47 28.70 -6.61
C THR A 112 -10.25 27.74 -7.77
N LEU A 113 -9.01 27.50 -8.16
CA LEU A 113 -8.65 26.61 -9.24
C LEU A 113 -8.61 25.16 -8.74
N PRO A 114 -9.30 24.20 -9.39
CA PRO A 114 -9.01 22.78 -9.18
C PRO A 114 -7.58 22.48 -9.64
N GLN A 115 -6.73 22.00 -8.72
CA GLN A 115 -5.32 21.73 -8.98
C GLN A 115 -5.03 20.24 -9.05
N GLU A 116 -3.96 19.86 -9.77
CA GLU A 116 -3.47 18.49 -9.83
C GLU A 116 -2.57 18.14 -8.66
N TYR A 117 -1.80 19.11 -8.18
CA TYR A 117 -0.92 18.95 -7.03
C TYR A 117 -0.60 20.33 -6.43
N SER A 118 -0.96 20.54 -5.19
CA SER A 118 -0.79 21.82 -4.50
C SER A 118 0.37 21.78 -3.51
N SER A 119 0.96 22.93 -3.29
CA SER A 119 1.92 23.19 -2.20
C SER A 119 1.36 24.19 -1.22
N HIS A 120 1.94 24.26 -0.03
CA HIS A 120 1.65 25.35 0.90
C HIS A 120 2.08 26.71 0.32
N GLY A 121 1.26 27.74 0.50
CA GLY A 121 1.54 29.10 0.06
C GLY A 121 0.78 29.52 -1.21
N SER A 122 1.16 30.65 -1.79
CA SER A 122 0.59 31.21 -3.04
C SER A 122 -0.93 31.42 -3.00
N MET A 123 -1.49 31.76 -1.84
CA MET A 123 -2.92 32.04 -1.63
C MET A 123 -3.86 30.84 -1.87
N ASP A 124 -3.40 29.60 -1.84
CA ASP A 124 -4.24 28.42 -1.68
C ASP A 124 -4.31 28.07 -0.19
N PHE A 125 -5.48 28.23 0.41
CA PHE A 125 -5.71 27.99 1.86
C PHE A 125 -6.30 26.60 2.13
N ARG A 126 -6.57 25.82 1.08
CA ARG A 126 -7.06 24.46 1.18
C ARG A 126 -5.92 23.50 1.58
N THR A 127 -6.30 22.31 2.01
CA THR A 127 -5.36 21.24 2.35
C THR A 127 -4.31 21.03 1.27
N PRO A 128 -3.01 21.28 1.54
CA PRO A 128 -1.95 21.14 0.54
C PRO A 128 -1.57 19.66 0.36
N ALA A 129 -1.10 19.28 -0.83
CA ALA A 129 -0.52 17.99 -1.10
C ALA A 129 0.93 17.89 -0.61
N SER A 130 1.64 19.02 -0.53
CA SER A 130 3.03 19.06 -0.04
C SER A 130 3.30 20.26 0.86
N ILE A 131 4.15 20.03 1.86
CA ILE A 131 4.74 21.05 2.73
C ILE A 131 6.23 20.75 2.82
N ILE A 132 7.06 21.71 2.44
CA ILE A 132 8.53 21.60 2.49
C ILE A 132 9.09 22.79 3.23
N GLN A 133 9.79 22.54 4.34
CA GLN A 133 10.51 23.56 5.06
C GLN A 133 11.94 23.69 4.49
N ARG A 134 12.30 24.90 4.10
CA ARG A 134 13.68 25.25 3.68
C ARG A 134 14.54 25.64 4.87
N LYS A 135 15.85 25.66 4.68
CA LYS A 135 16.81 26.00 5.75
C LYS A 135 16.59 27.37 6.39
N ASN A 136 16.03 28.33 5.63
CA ASN A 136 15.69 29.67 6.15
C ASN A 136 14.37 29.70 6.93
N GLY A 137 13.72 28.54 7.18
CA GLY A 137 12.47 28.41 7.88
C GLY A 137 11.22 28.65 7.01
N SER A 138 11.37 29.03 5.74
CA SER A 138 10.22 29.23 4.83
C SER A 138 9.70 27.89 4.34
N ASP A 139 8.38 27.76 4.31
CA ASP A 139 7.63 26.62 3.76
C ASP A 139 6.83 27.00 2.49
N LEU A 140 7.05 28.20 1.97
CA LEU A 140 6.32 28.73 0.80
C LEU A 140 6.91 28.15 -0.49
N LEU A 141 6.05 27.53 -1.29
CA LEU A 141 6.36 27.05 -2.64
C LEU A 141 5.33 27.57 -3.66
N ASP A 142 5.79 27.84 -4.85
CA ASP A 142 4.95 28.21 -6.01
C ASP A 142 5.24 27.26 -7.17
N LEU A 143 4.65 26.06 -7.12
CA LEU A 143 4.85 25.02 -8.12
C LEU A 143 4.25 25.41 -9.47
N ARG A 144 5.07 25.25 -10.52
CA ARG A 144 4.72 25.54 -11.90
C ARG A 144 5.12 24.38 -12.81
N TYR A 145 4.33 24.15 -13.85
CA TYR A 145 4.72 23.23 -14.91
C TYR A 145 6.07 23.64 -15.50
N ASP A 146 6.99 22.68 -15.57
CA ASP A 146 8.31 22.81 -16.17
C ASP A 146 8.39 22.01 -17.47
N SER A 147 8.19 20.71 -17.40
CA SER A 147 8.33 19.79 -18.52
C SER A 147 7.47 18.55 -18.35
N HIS A 148 7.41 17.70 -19.37
CA HIS A 148 6.80 16.38 -19.31
C HIS A 148 7.43 15.42 -20.31
N TYR A 149 7.24 14.13 -20.04
CA TYR A 149 7.48 13.08 -21.02
C TYR A 149 6.46 11.96 -20.89
N ILE A 150 6.31 11.18 -21.95
CA ILE A 150 5.45 10.01 -22.01
C ILE A 150 6.33 8.79 -22.31
N THR A 151 6.10 7.69 -21.60
CA THR A 151 6.82 6.43 -21.82
C THR A 151 5.85 5.26 -21.85
N ASP A 152 6.17 4.24 -22.65
CA ASP A 152 5.43 2.98 -22.66
C ASP A 152 5.79 2.16 -21.41
N GLY A 153 4.80 1.48 -20.88
CA GLY A 153 4.91 0.70 -19.65
C GLY A 153 4.77 1.57 -18.39
N LYS A 154 5.17 0.99 -17.27
CA LYS A 154 5.18 1.59 -15.95
C LYS A 154 6.61 1.59 -15.40
N PRO A 155 7.18 2.77 -15.06
CA PRO A 155 8.46 2.85 -14.36
C PRO A 155 8.38 2.18 -12.98
N ASP A 156 9.43 1.49 -12.59
CA ASP A 156 9.53 0.90 -11.26
C ASP A 156 9.68 1.98 -10.18
N ILE A 157 9.10 1.69 -9.02
CA ILE A 157 9.26 2.47 -7.79
C ILE A 157 10.21 1.66 -6.89
N GLU A 158 11.38 2.24 -6.60
CA GLU A 158 12.39 1.58 -5.79
C GLU A 158 11.92 1.44 -4.32
N ASP A 159 12.24 0.32 -3.68
CA ASP A 159 12.06 0.02 -2.25
C ASP A 159 10.60 0.06 -1.74
N LEU A 160 9.61 0.14 -2.62
CA LEU A 160 8.20 0.23 -2.27
C LEU A 160 7.34 -0.79 -3.03
N PRO A 161 6.31 -1.35 -2.38
CA PRO A 161 5.32 -2.14 -3.09
C PRO A 161 4.56 -1.29 -4.11
N GLN A 162 4.22 -1.89 -5.24
CA GLN A 162 3.64 -1.19 -6.38
C GLN A 162 2.86 -2.11 -7.29
N THR A 163 2.04 -1.53 -8.15
CA THR A 163 1.53 -2.26 -9.31
C THR A 163 2.65 -2.49 -10.32
N TYR A 164 2.59 -3.56 -11.07
CA TYR A 164 3.57 -3.88 -12.11
C TYR A 164 2.90 -4.26 -13.43
N VAL A 165 3.69 -4.23 -14.51
CA VAL A 165 3.29 -4.71 -15.84
C VAL A 165 4.18 -5.85 -16.27
N LEU A 166 3.61 -6.83 -16.97
CA LEU A 166 4.37 -7.95 -17.54
C LEU A 166 4.98 -7.59 -18.89
N ASP A 167 4.31 -6.67 -19.61
CA ASP A 167 4.78 -6.13 -20.89
C ASP A 167 4.51 -4.63 -20.95
N LYS A 168 5.40 -3.89 -21.60
CA LYS A 168 5.27 -2.43 -21.73
C LYS A 168 3.99 -1.97 -22.43
N SER A 169 3.37 -2.82 -23.23
CA SER A 169 2.09 -2.51 -23.91
C SER A 169 0.88 -2.50 -22.97
N GLU A 170 1.01 -3.00 -21.73
CA GLU A 170 -0.09 -3.05 -20.76
C GLU A 170 -0.40 -1.70 -20.13
N ALA A 171 0.53 -0.76 -20.21
CA ALA A 171 0.34 0.58 -19.64
C ALA A 171 1.11 1.64 -20.42
N GLN A 172 0.74 2.89 -20.21
CA GLN A 172 1.51 4.07 -20.64
C GLN A 172 1.59 5.06 -19.47
N THR A 173 2.74 5.69 -19.27
CA THR A 173 2.99 6.62 -18.16
C THR A 173 3.29 8.02 -18.68
N LEU A 174 2.55 9.00 -18.15
CA LEU A 174 2.85 10.42 -18.24
C LEU A 174 3.61 10.83 -16.97
N VAL A 175 4.72 11.50 -17.16
CA VAL A 175 5.44 12.18 -16.07
C VAL A 175 5.40 13.68 -16.33
N ILE A 176 4.85 14.44 -15.38
CA ILE A 176 4.83 15.90 -15.43
C ILE A 176 5.76 16.42 -14.34
N SER A 177 6.79 17.15 -14.72
CA SER A 177 7.66 17.85 -13.79
C SER A 177 7.09 19.22 -13.46
N LEU A 178 6.86 19.46 -12.17
CA LEU A 178 6.63 20.79 -11.63
C LEU A 178 7.93 21.27 -10.98
N LYS A 179 8.19 22.57 -11.08
CA LYS A 179 9.31 23.24 -10.43
C LYS A 179 8.80 24.37 -9.55
N ASP A 180 9.39 24.51 -8.37
CA ASP A 180 9.17 25.75 -7.61
C ASP A 180 9.75 26.95 -8.37
N ARG A 181 8.99 28.01 -8.46
CA ARG A 181 9.35 29.20 -9.25
C ARG A 181 10.65 29.86 -8.82
N GLU A 182 10.98 29.81 -7.54
CA GLU A 182 12.11 30.52 -6.95
C GLU A 182 13.31 29.61 -6.64
N THR A 183 13.09 28.30 -6.55
CA THR A 183 14.14 27.34 -6.16
C THR A 183 14.27 26.18 -7.14
N ALA A 184 15.31 25.37 -6.97
CA ALA A 184 15.50 24.14 -7.73
C ALA A 184 14.91 22.93 -7.00
N ILE A 185 13.67 23.04 -6.50
CA ILE A 185 12.88 21.94 -5.95
C ILE A 185 11.90 21.49 -7.02
N TYR A 186 11.93 20.18 -7.36
CA TYR A 186 11.11 19.60 -8.41
C TYR A 186 10.19 18.54 -7.86
N PHE A 187 9.01 18.42 -8.50
CA PHE A 187 8.01 17.38 -8.23
C PHE A 187 7.67 16.69 -9.54
N ASP A 188 8.11 15.45 -9.71
CA ASP A 188 7.76 14.63 -10.85
C ASP A 188 6.49 13.85 -10.51
N LEU A 189 5.38 14.20 -11.15
CA LEU A 189 4.07 13.59 -10.96
C LEU A 189 3.90 12.45 -11.96
N PHE A 190 3.79 11.22 -11.48
CA PHE A 190 3.60 10.04 -12.31
C PHE A 190 2.12 9.70 -12.44
N TYR A 191 1.69 9.45 -13.67
CA TYR A 191 0.33 9.02 -14.02
C TYR A 191 0.44 7.82 -14.96
N THR A 192 0.22 6.62 -14.45
CA THR A 192 0.23 5.40 -15.27
C THR A 192 -1.19 4.96 -15.55
N ILE A 193 -1.59 4.94 -16.82
CA ILE A 193 -2.87 4.40 -17.27
C ILE A 193 -2.68 2.97 -17.77
N PHE A 194 -3.45 2.02 -17.21
CA PHE A 194 -3.53 0.67 -17.75
C PHE A 194 -4.41 0.63 -19.00
N THR A 195 -4.03 -0.16 -20.00
CA THR A 195 -4.68 -0.16 -21.30
C THR A 195 -5.98 -0.96 -21.33
N ASP A 196 -6.08 -1.99 -20.50
CA ASP A 196 -7.12 -3.02 -20.49
C ASP A 196 -8.11 -2.92 -19.32
N ARG A 197 -7.92 -1.95 -18.40
CA ARG A 197 -8.73 -1.80 -17.19
C ARG A 197 -8.98 -0.35 -16.80
N ALA A 198 -10.00 -0.13 -15.97
CA ALA A 198 -10.41 1.20 -15.52
C ALA A 198 -9.54 1.71 -14.34
N VAL A 199 -8.21 1.75 -14.54
CA VAL A 199 -7.24 2.09 -13.50
C VAL A 199 -6.22 3.10 -14.00
N ILE A 200 -5.94 4.09 -13.14
CA ILE A 200 -4.76 4.96 -13.20
C ILE A 200 -4.03 4.82 -11.87
N THR A 201 -2.70 4.73 -11.90
CA THR A 201 -1.90 4.83 -10.68
C THR A 201 -1.14 6.14 -10.61
N ARG A 202 -0.91 6.62 -9.39
CA ARG A 202 -0.25 7.90 -9.12
C ARG A 202 0.84 7.74 -8.06
N SER A 203 1.95 8.41 -8.28
CA SER A 203 3.00 8.64 -7.28
C SER A 203 3.72 9.95 -7.57
N VAL A 204 4.54 10.40 -6.65
CA VAL A 204 5.30 11.65 -6.78
C VAL A 204 6.74 11.40 -6.37
N LYS A 205 7.69 11.88 -7.19
CA LYS A 205 9.11 11.94 -6.83
C LYS A 205 9.50 13.40 -6.60
N ILE A 206 9.92 13.70 -5.38
CA ILE A 206 10.37 15.04 -5.00
C ILE A 206 11.89 15.05 -5.10
N ARG A 207 12.45 15.99 -5.89
CA ARG A 207 13.90 16.13 -6.10
C ARG A 207 14.38 17.44 -5.52
N ASN A 208 15.40 17.36 -4.68
CA ASN A 208 16.10 18.54 -4.17
C ASN A 208 17.36 18.80 -4.99
N GLU A 209 17.27 19.67 -5.98
CA GLU A 209 18.42 20.12 -6.78
C GLU A 209 18.98 21.48 -6.29
N THR A 210 18.57 21.92 -5.09
CA THR A 210 19.15 23.08 -4.42
C THR A 210 20.52 22.73 -3.82
N GLY A 211 21.28 23.73 -3.42
CA GLY A 211 22.55 23.53 -2.67
C GLY A 211 22.38 23.29 -1.17
N GLU A 212 21.15 23.13 -0.67
CA GLU A 212 20.83 23.06 0.77
C GLU A 212 19.98 21.84 1.10
N THR A 213 20.03 21.40 2.36
CA THR A 213 19.08 20.40 2.88
C THR A 213 17.69 21.03 3.05
N ILE A 214 16.66 20.33 2.61
CA ILE A 214 15.27 20.68 2.83
C ILE A 214 14.61 19.59 3.68
N LYS A 215 13.48 19.93 4.32
CA LYS A 215 12.70 19.01 5.15
C LYS A 215 11.29 18.88 4.60
N LEU A 216 10.93 17.68 4.18
CA LEU A 216 9.56 17.36 3.81
C LEU A 216 8.75 17.18 5.08
N GLU A 217 7.66 17.92 5.25
CA GLU A 217 6.71 17.75 6.37
C GLU A 217 5.39 17.12 5.90
N LYS A 218 5.13 17.20 4.60
CA LYS A 218 4.04 16.50 3.92
C LYS A 218 4.42 16.18 2.49
N ALA A 219 4.17 14.94 2.06
CA ALA A 219 4.40 14.45 0.71
C ALA A 219 3.28 13.49 0.32
N ALA A 220 2.18 14.02 -0.22
CA ALA A 220 1.07 13.20 -0.69
C ALA A 220 1.42 12.49 -2.00
N SER A 221 0.87 11.30 -2.19
CA SER A 221 1.03 10.52 -3.43
C SER A 221 0.15 11.03 -4.54
N PHE A 222 -0.96 11.68 -4.20
CA PHE A 222 -1.91 12.25 -5.16
C PHE A 222 -2.72 13.38 -4.55
N GLN A 223 -3.29 14.17 -5.45
CA GLN A 223 -4.39 15.10 -5.20
C GLN A 223 -5.41 14.94 -6.32
N LEU A 224 -6.68 15.13 -6.01
CA LEU A 224 -7.79 15.09 -6.96
C LEU A 224 -8.81 16.16 -6.56
N ASP A 225 -8.92 17.21 -7.38
CA ASP A 225 -9.85 18.32 -7.14
C ASP A 225 -11.06 18.22 -8.08
N PHE A 226 -12.25 18.24 -7.54
CA PHE A 226 -13.49 18.32 -8.31
C PHE A 226 -14.08 19.71 -8.21
N ALA A 227 -14.40 20.34 -9.35
CA ALA A 227 -14.98 21.67 -9.41
C ALA A 227 -16.34 21.80 -8.72
N HIS A 228 -17.03 20.67 -8.48
CA HIS A 228 -18.30 20.60 -7.78
C HIS A 228 -18.45 19.27 -7.01
N THR A 229 -18.87 19.36 -5.75
CA THR A 229 -19.18 18.17 -4.91
C THR A 229 -20.42 17.39 -5.38
N ARG A 230 -21.24 17.95 -6.26
CA ARG A 230 -22.50 17.30 -6.71
C ARG A 230 -22.33 15.94 -7.35
N ARG A 231 -21.14 15.62 -7.85
CA ARG A 231 -20.85 14.34 -8.48
C ARG A 231 -20.48 13.28 -7.46
N PHE A 232 -19.78 13.69 -6.39
CA PHE A 232 -19.33 12.83 -5.32
C PHE A 232 -19.61 13.53 -3.99
N ASP A 233 -20.82 13.33 -3.49
CA ASP A 233 -21.33 13.96 -2.27
C ASP A 233 -21.25 13.03 -1.06
N GLU A 234 -20.79 11.78 -1.26
CA GLU A 234 -20.54 10.81 -0.20
C GLU A 234 -19.19 10.10 -0.38
N VAL A 235 -18.66 9.65 0.74
CA VAL A 235 -17.46 8.83 0.83
C VAL A 235 -17.77 7.56 1.59
N ILE A 236 -17.24 6.43 1.09
CA ILE A 236 -17.21 5.15 1.78
C ILE A 236 -15.80 4.92 2.30
N ALA A 237 -15.68 4.59 3.58
CA ALA A 237 -14.44 4.19 4.22
C ALA A 237 -14.64 2.87 4.98
N LEU A 238 -13.55 2.23 5.36
CA LEU A 238 -13.53 0.94 6.03
C LEU A 238 -12.89 1.05 7.42
N PRO A 239 -13.55 1.73 8.40
CA PRO A 239 -13.12 1.70 9.78
C PRO A 239 -13.35 0.32 10.40
N GLY A 240 -12.80 0.13 11.62
CA GLY A 240 -13.01 -1.10 12.37
C GLY A 240 -12.25 -1.13 13.68
N ALA A 241 -12.08 -2.34 14.17
CA ALA A 241 -11.29 -2.65 15.37
C ALA A 241 -10.74 -4.08 15.24
N HIS A 242 -9.86 -4.49 16.14
CA HIS A 242 -9.51 -5.91 16.29
C HIS A 242 -10.80 -6.73 16.46
N VAL A 243 -10.93 -7.84 15.76
CA VAL A 243 -12.09 -8.75 15.66
C VAL A 243 -13.38 -8.12 15.12
N ASN A 244 -13.29 -6.92 14.54
CA ASN A 244 -14.41 -6.20 13.92
C ASN A 244 -13.89 -5.31 12.78
N GLU A 245 -13.08 -5.86 11.89
CA GLU A 245 -12.36 -5.16 10.84
C GLU A 245 -13.27 -4.70 9.71
N ARG A 246 -12.87 -3.63 9.03
CA ARG A 246 -13.41 -3.13 7.75
C ARG A 246 -14.93 -3.04 7.69
N GLN A 247 -15.54 -2.42 8.69
CA GLN A 247 -16.96 -2.11 8.67
C GLN A 247 -17.25 -1.02 7.62
N ILE A 248 -18.23 -1.21 6.76
CA ILE A 248 -18.57 -0.22 5.73
C ILE A 248 -19.18 1.01 6.40
N SER A 249 -18.50 2.14 6.25
CA SER A 249 -18.98 3.46 6.72
C SER A 249 -19.21 4.36 5.52
N ARG A 250 -20.47 4.67 5.21
CA ARG A 250 -20.88 5.58 4.16
C ARG A 250 -21.32 6.91 4.75
N GLN A 251 -20.69 8.01 4.34
CA GLN A 251 -20.83 9.31 5.00
C GLN A 251 -20.89 10.43 3.99
N SER A 252 -21.74 11.45 4.26
CA SER A 252 -21.82 12.66 3.43
C SER A 252 -20.55 13.51 3.56
N VAL A 253 -20.15 14.11 2.45
CA VAL A 253 -19.07 15.10 2.38
C VAL A 253 -19.60 16.46 2.79
N LEU A 254 -19.36 16.84 4.03
CA LEU A 254 -19.76 18.10 4.62
C LEU A 254 -18.69 19.19 4.40
N SER A 255 -19.06 20.47 4.59
CA SER A 255 -18.12 21.60 4.50
C SER A 255 -17.02 21.49 5.56
N GLY A 256 -15.81 21.86 5.19
CA GLY A 256 -14.59 21.68 6.00
C GLY A 256 -13.84 20.43 5.61
N THR A 257 -12.86 20.06 6.41
CA THR A 257 -11.95 18.93 6.14
C THR A 257 -12.33 17.72 6.98
N LYS A 258 -12.45 16.58 6.31
CA LYS A 258 -12.60 15.25 6.93
C LYS A 258 -11.37 14.40 6.65
N VAL A 259 -10.89 13.70 7.66
CA VAL A 259 -9.68 12.86 7.55
C VAL A 259 -10.01 11.41 7.90
N PHE A 260 -9.57 10.50 7.04
CA PHE A 260 -9.54 9.05 7.28
C PHE A 260 -8.07 8.63 7.36
N GLU A 261 -7.61 8.17 8.54
CA GLU A 261 -6.18 8.02 8.77
C GLU A 261 -5.82 6.89 9.74
N SER A 262 -4.59 6.39 9.61
CA SER A 262 -3.93 5.63 10.65
C SER A 262 -2.69 6.38 11.16
N ARG A 263 -2.51 6.36 12.48
CA ARG A 263 -1.33 6.87 13.22
C ARG A 263 -0.68 5.79 14.06
N ARG A 264 -0.95 4.52 13.73
CA ARG A 264 -0.57 3.35 14.53
C ARG A 264 0.72 2.68 14.09
N GLY A 265 1.44 3.32 13.16
CA GLY A 265 2.64 2.76 12.54
C GLY A 265 2.35 1.77 11.43
N THR A 266 1.09 1.33 11.30
CA THR A 266 0.61 0.39 10.27
C THR A 266 -0.70 0.89 9.65
N SER A 267 -1.17 0.22 8.59
CA SER A 267 -2.49 0.48 7.97
C SER A 267 -3.65 0.28 8.95
N SER A 268 -3.51 -0.63 9.90
CA SER A 268 -4.31 -0.87 11.12
C SER A 268 -5.75 -1.38 10.94
N HIS A 269 -6.29 -2.01 12.00
CA HIS A 269 -7.71 -2.39 12.07
C HIS A 269 -8.65 -1.19 12.08
N HIS A 270 -8.19 -0.03 12.62
CA HIS A 270 -9.05 1.11 12.91
C HIS A 270 -9.47 1.89 11.68
N MET A 271 -8.62 1.92 10.65
CA MET A 271 -8.90 2.56 9.37
C MET A 271 -8.09 1.87 8.29
N ASN A 272 -8.76 1.19 7.37
CA ASN A 272 -8.10 0.63 6.20
C ASN A 272 -7.70 1.75 5.22
N ASN A 273 -6.63 1.53 4.46
CA ASN A 273 -6.08 2.48 3.49
C ASN A 273 -6.82 2.47 2.14
N PHE A 274 -8.13 2.33 2.19
CA PHE A 274 -9.05 2.38 1.06
C PHE A 274 -10.23 3.31 1.36
N ILE A 275 -10.60 4.15 0.39
CA ILE A 275 -11.85 4.90 0.39
C ILE A 275 -12.50 4.85 -1.00
N ALA A 276 -13.81 5.08 -1.08
CA ALA A 276 -14.50 5.27 -2.36
C ALA A 276 -15.32 6.56 -2.34
N LEU A 277 -15.19 7.36 -3.41
CA LEU A 277 -16.02 8.54 -3.65
C LEU A 277 -17.25 8.12 -4.46
N VAL A 278 -18.43 8.44 -3.97
CA VAL A 278 -19.70 8.04 -4.59
C VAL A 278 -20.72 9.18 -4.58
N HIS A 279 -21.75 9.06 -5.41
CA HIS A 279 -22.94 9.88 -5.31
C HIS A 279 -23.95 9.19 -4.38
N HIS A 280 -24.79 9.92 -3.67
CA HIS A 280 -25.78 9.34 -2.73
C HIS A 280 -26.74 8.33 -3.38
N HIS A 281 -26.94 8.39 -4.70
CA HIS A 281 -27.71 7.39 -5.46
C HIS A 281 -26.88 6.21 -5.97
N THR A 282 -25.57 6.19 -5.72
CA THR A 282 -24.74 5.04 -6.11
C THR A 282 -25.10 3.83 -5.25
N THR A 283 -25.39 2.72 -5.91
CA THR A 283 -25.70 1.43 -5.30
C THR A 283 -24.58 0.42 -5.63
N GLU A 284 -24.81 -0.82 -5.27
CA GLU A 284 -23.90 -1.91 -5.65
C GLU A 284 -23.82 -2.10 -7.17
N ASN A 285 -24.92 -1.88 -7.91
CA ASN A 285 -25.00 -2.19 -9.34
C ASN A 285 -25.22 -0.96 -10.25
N THR A 286 -25.40 0.22 -9.68
CA THR A 286 -25.65 1.46 -10.47
C THR A 286 -24.94 2.66 -9.88
N GLY A 287 -24.64 3.64 -10.73
CA GLY A 287 -24.01 4.89 -10.32
C GLY A 287 -22.49 4.90 -10.53
N GLU A 288 -21.90 6.08 -10.32
CA GLU A 288 -20.45 6.27 -10.44
C GLU A 288 -19.77 6.02 -9.09
N ALA A 289 -18.59 5.40 -9.14
CA ALA A 289 -17.70 5.23 -8.00
C ALA A 289 -16.25 5.42 -8.43
N ILE A 290 -15.47 6.12 -7.61
CA ILE A 290 -14.02 6.19 -7.70
C ILE A 290 -13.45 5.51 -6.48
N GLY A 291 -12.75 4.38 -6.66
CA GLY A 291 -12.01 3.71 -5.60
C GLY A 291 -10.59 4.27 -5.52
N LEU A 292 -10.14 4.59 -4.32
CA LEU A 292 -8.81 5.09 -4.00
C LEU A 292 -8.17 4.11 -3.01
N GLN A 293 -7.08 3.45 -3.44
CA GLN A 293 -6.38 2.45 -2.63
C GLN A 293 -4.90 2.76 -2.55
N PHE A 294 -4.40 2.91 -1.34
CA PHE A 294 -3.00 3.24 -1.09
C PHE A 294 -2.15 1.97 -0.98
N VAL A 295 -1.11 1.86 -1.79
CA VAL A 295 -0.19 0.71 -1.81
C VAL A 295 0.92 0.94 -0.79
N TYR A 296 0.55 0.88 0.47
CA TYR A 296 1.46 1.16 1.59
C TYR A 296 0.90 0.59 2.89
N SER A 297 1.74 0.02 3.74
CA SER A 297 1.29 -0.65 4.97
C SER A 297 1.52 0.16 6.25
N GLY A 298 2.06 1.38 6.13
CA GLY A 298 2.34 2.29 7.24
C GLY A 298 1.24 3.31 7.53
N ASN A 299 1.62 4.36 8.27
CA ASN A 299 0.73 5.49 8.56
C ASN A 299 0.27 6.17 7.28
N HIS A 300 -1.04 6.32 7.13
CA HIS A 300 -1.64 6.92 5.94
C HIS A 300 -2.73 7.92 6.31
N SER A 301 -3.05 8.81 5.36
CA SER A 301 -4.21 9.69 5.47
C SER A 301 -4.88 9.91 4.10
N PHE A 302 -6.21 10.04 4.13
CA PHE A 302 -7.02 10.63 3.07
C PHE A 302 -7.73 11.85 3.68
N GLU A 303 -7.47 13.02 3.12
CA GLU A 303 -8.03 14.29 3.55
C GLU A 303 -9.00 14.77 2.50
N LEU A 304 -10.28 14.89 2.85
CA LEU A 304 -11.35 15.36 1.98
C LEU A 304 -11.81 16.73 2.45
N GLU A 305 -11.60 17.75 1.64
CA GLU A 305 -12.02 19.12 1.94
C GLU A 305 -13.07 19.59 0.96
N LYS A 306 -14.25 19.93 1.49
CA LYS A 306 -15.26 20.69 0.77
C LYS A 306 -15.12 22.16 1.12
N ASP A 307 -14.67 22.94 0.14
CA ASP A 307 -14.38 24.35 0.32
C ASP A 307 -15.64 25.25 0.31
N GLN A 308 -15.44 26.56 0.52
CA GLN A 308 -16.48 27.58 0.60
C GLN A 308 -17.24 27.81 -0.72
N ILE A 309 -16.78 27.25 -1.83
CA ILE A 309 -17.44 27.33 -3.14
C ILE A 309 -17.98 25.99 -3.63
N ASN A 310 -18.04 25.01 -2.73
CA ASN A 310 -18.50 23.64 -2.97
C ASN A 310 -17.64 22.85 -3.98
N GLN A 311 -16.34 23.10 -4.02
CA GLN A 311 -15.38 22.19 -4.63
C GLN A 311 -15.01 21.08 -3.64
N LEU A 312 -14.59 19.95 -4.15
CA LEU A 312 -14.06 18.85 -3.36
C LEU A 312 -12.60 18.65 -3.71
N ARG A 313 -11.73 18.77 -2.72
CA ARG A 313 -10.33 18.36 -2.79
C ARG A 313 -10.14 17.06 -2.04
N VAL A 314 -9.45 16.11 -2.65
CA VAL A 314 -9.02 14.86 -2.01
C VAL A 314 -7.50 14.75 -2.11
N VAL A 315 -6.84 14.63 -0.97
CA VAL A 315 -5.38 14.47 -0.87
C VAL A 315 -5.10 13.18 -0.11
N GLY A 316 -4.16 12.37 -0.58
CA GLY A 316 -3.84 11.12 0.12
C GLY A 316 -2.39 10.69 -0.06
N GLY A 317 -1.89 9.99 0.95
CA GLY A 317 -0.52 9.51 1.00
C GLY A 317 -0.06 9.15 2.41
N ILE A 318 1.24 9.21 2.64
CA ILE A 318 1.83 9.06 3.98
C ILE A 318 1.22 10.12 4.91
N ASN A 319 0.80 9.69 6.11
CA ASN A 319 0.24 10.61 7.10
C ASN A 319 1.28 11.62 7.56
N SER A 320 0.96 12.91 7.42
CA SER A 320 1.86 14.00 7.82
C SER A 320 2.00 14.16 9.35
N HIS A 321 1.12 13.49 10.14
CA HIS A 321 1.24 13.54 11.59
C HIS A 321 2.55 12.91 12.07
N ARG A 322 3.43 13.73 12.64
CA ARG A 322 4.78 13.37 13.08
C ARG A 322 5.69 12.80 11.96
N PHE A 323 5.33 13.01 10.70
CA PHE A 323 6.20 12.73 9.57
C PHE A 323 7.10 13.92 9.29
N SER A 324 8.35 13.65 9.08
CA SER A 324 9.26 14.56 8.39
C SER A 324 10.36 13.73 7.72
N TRP A 325 10.94 14.26 6.65
CA TRP A 325 12.02 13.60 5.94
C TRP A 325 13.05 14.63 5.50
N GLU A 326 14.30 14.46 5.95
CA GLU A 326 15.41 15.30 5.48
C GLU A 326 15.86 14.84 4.09
N LEU A 327 15.94 15.80 3.18
CA LEU A 327 16.37 15.58 1.81
C LEU A 327 17.55 16.48 1.51
N ASN A 328 18.76 15.90 1.49
CA ASN A 328 19.99 16.64 1.19
C ASN A 328 20.03 17.06 -0.28
N ALA A 329 20.93 18.01 -0.59
CA ALA A 329 21.20 18.44 -1.96
C ALA A 329 21.50 17.23 -2.87
N GLY A 330 20.85 17.18 -4.02
CA GLY A 330 20.96 16.10 -5.01
C GLY A 330 20.20 14.81 -4.67
N GLN A 331 19.50 14.74 -3.53
CA GLN A 331 18.67 13.58 -3.17
C GLN A 331 17.23 13.71 -3.67
N SER A 332 16.54 12.57 -3.71
CA SER A 332 15.11 12.50 -4.03
C SER A 332 14.35 11.66 -3.00
N PHE A 333 13.06 11.96 -2.86
CA PHE A 333 12.09 11.19 -2.06
C PHE A 333 10.99 10.69 -2.97
N GLN A 334 10.70 9.39 -2.90
CA GLN A 334 9.63 8.75 -3.66
C GLN A 334 8.45 8.45 -2.74
N THR A 335 7.25 8.92 -3.11
CA THR A 335 6.02 8.54 -2.38
C THR A 335 5.55 7.16 -2.79
N PRO A 336 4.89 6.40 -1.89
CA PRO A 336 4.20 5.18 -2.28
C PRO A 336 3.10 5.41 -3.32
N GLU A 337 2.72 4.36 -4.02
CA GLU A 337 1.74 4.43 -5.10
C GLU A 337 0.29 4.53 -4.60
N MET A 338 -0.54 5.28 -5.32
CA MET A 338 -1.99 5.36 -5.15
C MET A 338 -2.69 4.80 -6.38
N ILE A 339 -3.59 3.85 -6.18
CA ILE A 339 -4.46 3.29 -7.22
C ILE A 339 -5.76 4.09 -7.25
N LEU A 340 -6.13 4.58 -8.43
CA LEU A 340 -7.39 5.25 -8.72
C LEU A 340 -8.17 4.37 -9.70
N SER A 341 -9.31 3.82 -9.29
CA SER A 341 -10.22 3.08 -10.17
C SER A 341 -11.46 3.89 -10.48
N TYR A 342 -12.08 3.61 -11.62
CA TYR A 342 -13.36 4.24 -11.99
C TYR A 342 -14.40 3.18 -12.39
N SER A 343 -15.60 3.29 -11.84
CA SER A 343 -16.77 2.50 -12.24
C SER A 343 -17.95 3.41 -12.56
N SER A 344 -18.69 3.11 -13.61
CA SER A 344 -20.01 3.70 -13.89
C SER A 344 -21.16 2.72 -13.64
N GLN A 345 -20.85 1.55 -13.06
CA GLN A 345 -21.76 0.43 -12.83
C GLN A 345 -21.83 0.03 -11.34
N GLY A 346 -21.71 1.04 -10.45
CA GLY A 346 -21.81 0.85 -9.02
C GLY A 346 -20.57 0.25 -8.35
N LEU A 347 -20.77 -0.10 -7.08
CA LEU A 347 -19.70 -0.57 -6.18
C LEU A 347 -19.17 -1.96 -6.54
N ASN A 348 -20.05 -2.89 -6.98
CA ASN A 348 -19.63 -4.24 -7.35
C ASN A 348 -18.61 -4.23 -8.50
N LYS A 349 -18.83 -3.37 -9.51
CA LYS A 349 -17.86 -3.27 -10.61
C LYS A 349 -16.57 -2.60 -10.17
N MET A 350 -16.63 -1.60 -9.29
CA MET A 350 -15.45 -1.00 -8.67
C MET A 350 -14.65 -2.05 -7.90
N SER A 351 -15.30 -2.86 -7.05
CA SER A 351 -14.65 -3.95 -6.30
C SER A 351 -13.98 -4.96 -7.24
N GLN A 352 -14.66 -5.40 -8.31
CA GLN A 352 -14.09 -6.32 -9.30
C GLN A 352 -12.82 -5.75 -9.94
N ILE A 353 -12.79 -4.45 -10.27
CA ILE A 353 -11.60 -3.79 -10.84
C ILE A 353 -10.42 -3.86 -9.86
N HIS A 354 -10.66 -3.59 -8.56
CA HIS A 354 -9.63 -3.73 -7.53
C HIS A 354 -9.18 -5.19 -7.35
N HIS A 355 -10.12 -6.14 -7.28
CA HIS A 355 -9.80 -7.56 -7.12
C HIS A 355 -8.93 -8.10 -8.26
N GLU A 356 -9.29 -7.76 -9.50
CA GLU A 356 -8.52 -8.15 -10.68
C GLU A 356 -7.12 -7.53 -10.66
N LEU A 357 -7.03 -6.24 -10.36
CA LEU A 357 -5.74 -5.54 -10.28
C LEU A 357 -4.84 -6.12 -9.18
N LEU A 358 -5.37 -6.30 -7.97
CA LEU A 358 -4.60 -6.83 -6.84
C LEU A 358 -4.08 -8.24 -7.13
N ARG A 359 -4.93 -9.11 -7.69
CA ARG A 359 -4.56 -10.47 -8.05
C ARG A 359 -3.53 -10.52 -9.17
N GLU A 360 -3.68 -9.67 -10.21
CA GLU A 360 -2.92 -9.79 -11.44
C GLU A 360 -1.69 -8.89 -11.51
N ARG A 361 -1.69 -7.76 -10.79
CA ARG A 361 -0.67 -6.70 -10.92
C ARG A 361 -0.19 -6.11 -9.59
N ILE A 362 -0.53 -6.75 -8.45
CA ILE A 362 0.05 -6.48 -7.12
C ILE A 362 0.62 -7.76 -6.55
N ALA A 363 -0.22 -8.78 -6.30
CA ALA A 363 0.26 -10.08 -5.85
C ALA A 363 1.23 -10.67 -6.87
N ARG A 364 2.32 -11.28 -6.39
CA ARG A 364 3.39 -11.81 -7.23
C ARG A 364 3.88 -13.16 -6.74
N GLY A 365 4.82 -13.73 -7.46
CA GLY A 365 5.43 -14.99 -7.13
C GLY A 365 4.60 -16.21 -7.53
N ARG A 366 5.09 -17.40 -7.16
CA ARG A 366 4.53 -18.68 -7.56
C ARG A 366 3.08 -18.88 -7.13
N HIS A 367 2.73 -18.36 -5.95
CA HIS A 367 1.42 -18.55 -5.34
C HIS A 367 0.37 -17.51 -5.77
N GLN A 368 0.70 -16.60 -6.70
CA GLN A 368 -0.21 -15.55 -7.17
C GLN A 368 -1.58 -16.11 -7.62
N PHE A 369 -1.59 -17.16 -8.43
CA PHE A 369 -2.79 -17.79 -8.99
C PHE A 369 -3.03 -19.20 -8.44
N ALA A 370 -2.21 -19.69 -7.53
CA ALA A 370 -2.35 -21.03 -6.98
C ALA A 370 -3.61 -21.15 -6.10
N GLU A 371 -4.25 -22.30 -6.15
CA GLU A 371 -5.30 -22.63 -5.18
C GLU A 371 -4.74 -22.64 -3.76
N ARG A 372 -5.54 -22.16 -2.81
CA ARG A 372 -5.17 -22.15 -1.40
C ARG A 372 -5.54 -23.47 -0.76
N PRO A 373 -4.61 -24.11 -0.04
CA PRO A 373 -4.92 -25.33 0.70
C PRO A 373 -5.92 -25.06 1.80
N ILE A 374 -6.82 -26.01 2.06
CA ILE A 374 -7.65 -26.00 3.25
C ILE A 374 -6.76 -26.27 4.45
N LEU A 375 -6.62 -25.29 5.33
CA LEU A 375 -5.71 -25.38 6.47
C LEU A 375 -6.45 -25.45 7.81
N VAL A 376 -5.82 -26.11 8.77
CA VAL A 376 -6.12 -26.01 10.20
C VAL A 376 -4.89 -25.48 10.95
N ASN A 377 -5.17 -24.61 11.91
CA ASN A 377 -4.19 -24.01 12.81
C ASN A 377 -4.49 -24.45 14.24
N ASN A 378 -3.47 -24.78 15.04
CA ASN A 378 -3.68 -25.32 16.39
C ASN A 378 -4.04 -24.27 17.45
N TRP A 379 -3.91 -22.95 17.16
CA TRP A 379 -3.96 -21.91 18.19
C TRP A 379 -5.18 -22.04 19.13
N GLU A 380 -6.39 -21.99 18.60
CA GLU A 380 -7.60 -22.08 19.42
C GLU A 380 -7.84 -23.46 20.07
N ALA A 381 -7.19 -24.51 19.54
CA ALA A 381 -7.31 -25.86 20.09
C ALA A 381 -6.40 -26.09 21.31
N THR A 382 -5.24 -25.43 21.35
CA THR A 382 -4.22 -25.75 22.37
C THR A 382 -3.64 -24.54 23.07
N TYR A 383 -3.70 -23.35 22.44
CA TYR A 383 -2.90 -22.20 22.84
C TYR A 383 -1.44 -22.61 23.06
N PHE A 384 -0.85 -22.30 24.22
CA PHE A 384 0.52 -22.67 24.58
C PHE A 384 0.67 -24.10 25.13
N ASP A 385 -0.42 -24.79 25.47
CA ASP A 385 -0.41 -26.15 26.04
C ASP A 385 -0.41 -27.23 24.97
N PHE A 386 0.73 -27.42 24.32
CA PHE A 386 0.92 -28.50 23.35
C PHE A 386 2.30 -29.19 23.50
N ASN A 387 2.39 -30.39 22.94
CA ASN A 387 3.60 -31.16 22.73
C ASN A 387 3.50 -31.94 21.42
N SER A 388 4.56 -32.64 21.02
CA SER A 388 4.59 -33.39 19.77
C SER A 388 3.42 -34.39 19.62
N GLU A 389 2.98 -35.03 20.71
CA GLU A 389 1.89 -36.03 20.67
C GLU A 389 0.54 -35.38 20.41
N LYS A 390 0.23 -34.26 21.10
CA LYS A 390 -1.00 -33.51 20.86
C LYS A 390 -1.06 -32.97 19.41
N ILE A 391 0.05 -32.43 18.89
CA ILE A 391 0.12 -31.90 17.53
C ILE A 391 -0.08 -33.02 16.49
N LYS A 392 0.57 -34.20 16.68
CA LYS A 392 0.37 -35.35 15.79
C LYS A 392 -1.08 -35.86 15.80
N ALA A 393 -1.74 -35.86 16.96
CA ALA A 393 -3.16 -36.22 17.04
C ALA A 393 -4.05 -35.25 16.23
N ILE A 394 -3.79 -33.94 16.29
CA ILE A 394 -4.51 -32.95 15.46
C ILE A 394 -4.26 -33.19 13.96
N ILE A 395 -3.01 -33.49 13.57
CA ILE A 395 -2.66 -33.81 12.19
C ILE A 395 -3.42 -35.07 11.69
N ASP A 396 -3.54 -36.09 12.52
CA ASP A 396 -4.26 -37.31 12.17
C ASP A 396 -5.76 -37.05 11.95
N GLU A 397 -6.42 -36.32 12.86
CA GLU A 397 -7.81 -35.90 12.71
C GLU A 397 -8.00 -34.98 11.49
N ALA A 398 -7.09 -34.04 11.28
CA ALA A 398 -7.11 -33.14 10.12
C ALA A 398 -7.09 -33.94 8.80
N LYS A 399 -6.25 -34.98 8.72
CA LYS A 399 -6.19 -35.87 7.56
C LYS A 399 -7.51 -36.57 7.30
N GLU A 400 -8.15 -37.14 8.32
CA GLU A 400 -9.43 -37.84 8.20
C GLU A 400 -10.56 -36.88 7.74
N LEU A 401 -10.47 -35.60 8.11
CA LEU A 401 -11.43 -34.56 7.70
C LEU A 401 -11.14 -33.96 6.32
N GLY A 402 -10.09 -34.38 5.63
CA GLY A 402 -9.73 -33.88 4.30
C GLY A 402 -9.06 -32.50 4.32
N ILE A 403 -8.48 -32.09 5.45
CA ILE A 403 -7.62 -30.91 5.55
C ILE A 403 -6.33 -31.14 4.76
N GLU A 404 -5.81 -30.11 4.13
CA GLU A 404 -4.67 -30.19 3.22
C GLU A 404 -3.37 -29.64 3.83
N MET A 405 -3.47 -28.84 4.90
CA MET A 405 -2.33 -28.22 5.55
C MET A 405 -2.55 -28.07 7.06
N PHE A 406 -1.53 -28.37 7.84
CA PHE A 406 -1.46 -28.07 9.27
C PHE A 406 -0.49 -26.93 9.53
N VAL A 407 -0.90 -25.94 10.35
CA VAL A 407 -0.08 -24.80 10.74
C VAL A 407 0.14 -24.81 12.24
N LEU A 408 1.41 -24.86 12.66
CA LEU A 408 1.80 -24.71 14.06
C LEU A 408 1.96 -23.22 14.38
N ASP A 409 1.06 -22.72 15.23
CA ASP A 409 1.00 -21.31 15.63
C ASP A 409 1.95 -20.99 16.79
N ASP A 410 1.73 -19.90 17.52
CA ASP A 410 2.58 -19.39 18.60
C ASP A 410 2.93 -20.45 19.66
N GLY A 411 4.16 -20.39 20.18
CA GLY A 411 4.61 -21.24 21.29
C GLY A 411 5.60 -22.35 20.93
N TRP A 412 6.07 -22.49 19.69
CA TRP A 412 7.02 -23.52 19.25
C TRP A 412 8.50 -23.14 19.51
N PHE A 413 8.78 -21.88 19.85
CA PHE A 413 10.13 -21.29 19.91
C PHE A 413 10.52 -20.82 21.32
N GLY A 414 11.83 -20.68 21.56
CA GLY A 414 12.40 -20.14 22.81
C GLY A 414 11.98 -20.96 24.04
N LYS A 415 11.35 -20.30 25.02
CA LYS A 415 10.63 -20.88 26.16
C LYS A 415 9.25 -20.25 26.26
N ARG A 416 8.51 -20.35 25.19
CA ARG A 416 7.22 -19.67 25.07
C ARG A 416 6.07 -20.53 25.55
N ASP A 417 5.81 -20.42 26.86
CA ASP A 417 4.68 -21.07 27.55
C ASP A 417 3.55 -20.09 27.87
N ALA A 418 3.75 -18.82 27.57
CA ALA A 418 2.79 -17.73 27.71
C ALA A 418 3.17 -16.57 26.77
N ASP A 419 2.31 -15.57 26.63
CA ASP A 419 2.49 -14.44 25.74
C ASP A 419 3.53 -13.39 26.17
N ASN A 420 4.15 -13.57 27.33
CA ASN A 420 5.05 -12.62 27.97
C ASN A 420 6.55 -12.91 27.81
N SER A 421 6.92 -13.93 27.06
CA SER A 421 8.33 -14.37 26.89
C SER A 421 8.69 -14.71 25.45
N SER A 422 9.98 -14.75 25.17
CA SER A 422 10.65 -15.37 24.01
C SER A 422 10.37 -14.79 22.62
N LEU A 423 9.53 -13.77 22.43
CA LEU A 423 9.50 -13.08 21.13
C LEU A 423 10.88 -12.51 20.81
N GLY A 424 11.37 -12.78 19.61
CA GLY A 424 12.74 -12.49 19.18
C GLY A 424 13.69 -13.69 19.22
N ASP A 425 13.30 -14.80 19.87
CA ASP A 425 14.10 -16.02 20.03
C ASP A 425 13.62 -17.11 19.07
N TRP A 426 13.88 -16.95 17.76
CA TRP A 426 13.38 -17.84 16.72
C TRP A 426 14.24 -19.11 16.60
N PHE A 427 14.23 -19.92 17.67
CA PHE A 427 14.82 -21.27 17.73
C PHE A 427 13.87 -22.25 18.43
N GLU A 428 13.95 -23.52 18.06
CA GLU A 428 13.04 -24.57 18.51
C GLU A 428 12.97 -24.70 20.02
N TYR A 429 11.76 -24.90 20.55
CA TYR A 429 11.55 -25.16 21.99
C TYR A 429 11.53 -26.65 22.27
N GLU A 430 12.70 -27.19 22.62
CA GLU A 430 12.89 -28.64 22.94
C GLU A 430 11.99 -29.14 24.10
N GLY A 431 11.57 -28.25 24.99
CA GLY A 431 10.65 -28.59 26.09
C GLY A 431 9.26 -29.06 25.63
N LYS A 432 8.81 -28.60 24.45
CA LYS A 432 7.54 -28.99 23.84
C LYS A 432 7.70 -29.97 22.69
N LEU A 433 8.74 -29.78 21.89
CA LEU A 433 9.01 -30.55 20.67
C LEU A 433 10.30 -31.36 20.88
N THR A 434 10.23 -32.47 21.60
CA THR A 434 11.38 -33.24 22.06
C THR A 434 12.32 -33.68 20.93
N ASN A 435 11.79 -33.93 19.73
CA ASN A 435 12.57 -34.33 18.56
C ASN A 435 12.62 -33.20 17.51
N GLY A 436 12.25 -31.97 17.90
CA GLY A 436 12.30 -30.78 17.08
C GLY A 436 11.14 -30.62 16.09
N LEU A 437 11.13 -29.46 15.41
CA LEU A 437 10.12 -29.10 14.39
C LEU A 437 10.15 -30.05 13.18
N ARG A 438 11.33 -30.53 12.82
CA ARG A 438 11.48 -31.41 11.66
C ARG A 438 10.67 -32.69 11.79
N GLU A 439 10.59 -33.28 12.98
CA GLU A 439 9.75 -34.44 13.23
C GLU A 439 8.28 -34.16 12.93
N ILE A 440 7.78 -33.00 13.32
CA ILE A 440 6.37 -32.60 13.07
C ILE A 440 6.13 -32.36 11.60
N ALA A 441 7.03 -31.66 10.92
CA ALA A 441 6.95 -31.39 9.47
C ALA A 441 6.94 -32.71 8.68
N ASP A 442 7.91 -33.62 8.95
CA ASP A 442 8.02 -34.93 8.31
C ASP A 442 6.76 -35.78 8.60
N TYR A 443 6.22 -35.71 9.82
CA TYR A 443 4.97 -36.38 10.17
C TYR A 443 3.78 -35.89 9.37
N ALA A 444 3.57 -34.54 9.28
CA ALA A 444 2.51 -33.96 8.47
C ALA A 444 2.63 -34.38 6.98
N HIS A 445 3.85 -34.30 6.42
CA HIS A 445 4.12 -34.73 5.05
C HIS A 445 3.87 -36.24 4.86
N SER A 446 4.20 -37.11 5.85
CA SER A 446 3.92 -38.54 5.79
C SER A 446 2.42 -38.85 5.70
N LYS A 447 1.57 -37.99 6.24
CA LYS A 447 0.11 -38.06 6.16
C LYS A 447 -0.43 -37.39 4.88
N GLY A 448 0.42 -36.77 4.07
CA GLY A 448 0.06 -36.04 2.85
C GLY A 448 -0.52 -34.65 3.10
N LEU A 449 -0.28 -34.08 4.28
CA LEU A 449 -0.59 -32.68 4.57
C LEU A 449 0.66 -31.82 4.34
N LYS A 450 0.46 -30.56 3.94
CA LYS A 450 1.47 -29.52 3.99
C LYS A 450 1.71 -29.08 5.42
N PHE A 451 2.87 -28.47 5.70
CA PHE A 451 3.23 -27.98 7.02
C PHE A 451 3.63 -26.51 7.01
N GLY A 452 3.12 -25.72 7.96
CA GLY A 452 3.42 -24.29 8.10
C GLY A 452 3.74 -23.88 9.53
N LEU A 453 4.40 -22.74 9.66
CA LEU A 453 4.75 -22.11 10.93
C LEU A 453 4.26 -20.66 11.02
N TRP A 454 3.99 -20.25 12.24
CA TRP A 454 3.73 -18.86 12.62
C TRP A 454 5.02 -18.16 13.08
N PHE A 455 5.17 -16.89 12.71
CA PHE A 455 6.22 -16.00 13.18
C PHE A 455 5.64 -14.62 13.49
N GLU A 456 6.20 -13.92 14.48
CA GLU A 456 5.97 -12.51 14.79
C GLU A 456 7.31 -11.75 14.85
N PRO A 457 8.02 -11.61 13.73
CA PRO A 457 9.45 -11.25 13.73
C PRO A 457 9.73 -9.78 14.04
N GLU A 458 8.72 -8.94 14.06
CA GLU A 458 8.84 -7.51 14.34
C GLU A 458 8.79 -7.19 15.84
N MET A 459 8.52 -8.22 16.68
CA MET A 459 8.30 -8.06 18.11
C MET A 459 9.41 -8.69 18.95
N ILE A 460 9.54 -8.19 20.17
CA ILE A 460 10.48 -8.67 21.17
C ILE A 460 9.83 -8.70 22.55
N SER A 461 10.10 -9.74 23.33
CA SER A 461 9.78 -9.82 24.75
C SER A 461 10.96 -9.34 25.61
N ILE A 462 10.70 -8.66 26.72
CA ILE A 462 11.74 -8.34 27.72
C ILE A 462 12.37 -9.63 28.26
N ASP A 463 11.55 -10.67 28.45
CA ASP A 463 12.02 -12.02 28.78
C ASP A 463 12.31 -12.81 27.50
N SER A 464 13.41 -12.45 26.82
CA SER A 464 13.98 -13.18 25.69
C SER A 464 15.52 -13.15 25.73
N GLU A 465 16.18 -14.10 25.09
CA GLU A 465 17.63 -14.10 24.94
C GLU A 465 18.09 -12.94 24.05
N LEU A 466 17.29 -12.61 23.03
CA LEU A 466 17.58 -11.47 22.17
C LEU A 466 17.61 -10.16 22.98
N TYR A 467 16.63 -9.93 23.85
CA TYR A 467 16.62 -8.71 24.67
C TYR A 467 17.77 -8.69 25.69
N ARG A 468 18.10 -9.82 26.31
CA ARG A 468 19.24 -9.92 27.26
C ARG A 468 20.57 -9.58 26.59
N THR A 469 20.73 -9.96 25.32
CA THR A 469 21.97 -9.71 24.56
C THR A 469 21.98 -8.37 23.85
N HIS A 470 20.81 -7.89 23.40
CA HIS A 470 20.65 -6.67 22.62
C HIS A 470 19.44 -5.83 23.09
N PRO A 471 19.47 -5.26 24.31
CA PRO A 471 18.38 -4.44 24.80
C PRO A 471 18.19 -3.16 24.00
N ASP A 472 19.20 -2.75 23.25
CA ASP A 472 19.21 -1.60 22.34
C ASP A 472 18.50 -1.85 21.00
N PHE A 473 18.07 -3.09 20.72
CA PHE A 473 17.27 -3.42 19.52
C PHE A 473 15.82 -2.98 19.65
N LEU A 474 15.40 -2.66 20.87
CA LEU A 474 14.08 -2.18 21.18
C LEU A 474 13.86 -0.78 20.60
N MET A 475 12.72 -0.55 19.96
CA MET A 475 12.29 0.79 19.55
C MET A 475 11.90 1.60 20.80
N GLN A 476 12.78 2.49 21.26
CA GLN A 476 12.60 3.26 22.50
C GLN A 476 13.45 4.52 22.56
N GLU A 477 12.96 5.52 23.29
CA GLU A 477 13.76 6.66 23.71
C GLU A 477 14.66 6.25 24.90
N PRO A 478 15.97 6.53 24.88
CA PRO A 478 16.89 6.18 25.97
C PRO A 478 16.43 6.73 27.32
N GLY A 479 16.43 5.87 28.33
CA GLY A 479 16.02 6.24 29.69
C GLY A 479 14.51 6.24 29.93
N ARG A 480 13.70 5.92 28.92
CA ARG A 480 12.25 5.82 29.03
C ARG A 480 11.80 4.38 28.80
N MET A 481 11.09 3.79 29.77
CA MET A 481 10.50 2.47 29.57
C MET A 481 9.40 2.56 28.50
N PRO A 482 9.47 1.78 27.41
CA PRO A 482 8.46 1.80 26.37
C PRO A 482 7.17 1.11 26.83
N SER A 483 6.05 1.54 26.24
CA SER A 483 4.75 0.94 26.49
C SER A 483 4.70 -0.50 26.00
N ALA A 484 4.26 -1.42 26.82
CA ALA A 484 3.94 -2.78 26.40
C ALA A 484 2.52 -2.89 25.85
N SER A 485 2.30 -3.78 24.89
CA SER A 485 0.98 -4.24 24.45
C SER A 485 1.08 -5.74 24.24
N ARG A 486 0.16 -6.54 24.79
CA ARG A 486 0.25 -8.01 24.85
C ARG A 486 1.59 -8.49 25.40
N SER A 487 2.13 -7.82 26.43
CA SER A 487 3.43 -8.14 27.04
C SER A 487 4.62 -8.11 26.07
N GLN A 488 4.50 -7.44 24.92
CA GLN A 488 5.52 -7.38 23.88
C GLN A 488 5.87 -5.94 23.49
N HIS A 489 7.03 -5.78 22.89
CA HIS A 489 7.60 -4.53 22.41
C HIS A 489 8.00 -4.64 20.94
N VAL A 490 8.32 -3.52 20.30
CA VAL A 490 8.66 -3.43 18.89
C VAL A 490 10.17 -3.42 18.70
N LEU A 491 10.69 -4.20 17.78
CA LEU A 491 12.07 -4.13 17.30
C LEU A 491 12.26 -2.90 16.40
N ASP A 492 13.40 -2.24 16.48
CA ASP A 492 13.73 -1.09 15.64
C ASP A 492 14.17 -1.52 14.22
N PHE A 493 13.20 -1.79 13.34
CA PHE A 493 13.45 -2.19 11.95
C PHE A 493 13.98 -1.05 11.06
N THR A 494 14.17 0.15 11.59
CA THR A 494 14.96 1.17 10.88
C THR A 494 16.44 0.76 10.78
N ARG A 495 16.89 -0.11 11.70
CA ARG A 495 18.26 -0.58 11.85
C ARG A 495 18.53 -1.83 11.03
N LEU A 496 19.62 -1.80 10.26
CA LEU A 496 20.03 -2.94 9.44
C LEU A 496 20.47 -4.15 10.29
N ASP A 497 21.22 -3.91 11.38
CA ASP A 497 21.70 -4.96 12.27
C ASP A 497 20.56 -5.72 12.98
N VAL A 498 19.47 -5.03 13.33
CA VAL A 498 18.26 -5.64 13.87
C VAL A 498 17.63 -6.57 12.83
N ARG A 499 17.37 -6.06 11.63
CA ARG A 499 16.78 -6.85 10.53
C ARG A 499 17.63 -8.07 10.17
N GLN A 500 18.95 -7.88 10.03
CA GLN A 500 19.88 -8.98 9.73
C GLN A 500 19.91 -10.05 10.82
N THR A 501 19.76 -9.67 12.09
CA THR A 501 19.71 -10.63 13.20
C THR A 501 18.45 -11.48 13.12
N ILE A 502 17.28 -10.85 12.90
CA ILE A 502 16.00 -11.57 12.73
C ILE A 502 16.03 -12.44 11.47
N GLU A 503 16.46 -11.88 10.34
CA GLU A 503 16.59 -12.62 9.09
C GLU A 503 17.45 -13.88 9.24
N LYS A 504 18.59 -13.76 9.89
CA LYS A 504 19.50 -14.89 10.15
C LYS A 504 18.84 -16.01 10.98
N GLN A 505 18.07 -15.64 12.00
CA GLN A 505 17.36 -16.62 12.82
C GLN A 505 16.26 -17.31 11.99
N MET A 506 15.46 -16.55 11.23
CA MET A 506 14.42 -17.10 10.37
C MET A 506 15.02 -18.03 9.31
N ARG A 507 16.08 -17.62 8.61
CA ARG A 507 16.76 -18.45 7.61
C ARG A 507 17.23 -19.78 8.18
N LYS A 508 17.73 -19.80 9.43
CA LYS A 508 18.13 -21.06 10.07
C LYS A 508 16.97 -22.07 10.16
N ILE A 509 15.76 -21.60 10.44
CA ILE A 509 14.56 -22.46 10.45
C ILE A 509 14.16 -22.82 9.00
N LEU A 510 14.09 -21.83 8.10
CA LEU A 510 13.68 -22.02 6.71
C LEU A 510 14.59 -22.99 5.94
N ASP A 511 15.90 -22.98 6.22
CA ASP A 511 16.88 -23.85 5.57
C ASP A 511 16.86 -25.29 6.13
N THR A 512 16.37 -25.48 7.36
CA THR A 512 16.44 -26.78 8.03
C THR A 512 15.11 -27.52 8.11
N ILE A 513 14.00 -26.80 8.13
CA ILE A 513 12.65 -27.39 8.25
C ILE A 513 11.95 -27.31 6.88
N PRO A 514 11.38 -28.43 6.38
CA PRO A 514 10.65 -28.41 5.12
C PRO A 514 9.28 -27.73 5.30
N LEU A 515 9.25 -26.42 5.08
CA LEU A 515 8.04 -25.59 5.22
C LEU A 515 7.37 -25.34 3.88
N ASP A 516 6.05 -25.43 3.87
CA ASP A 516 5.19 -25.06 2.74
C ASP A 516 4.53 -23.68 2.93
N TYR A 517 4.49 -23.18 4.18
CA TYR A 517 3.72 -21.99 4.52
C TYR A 517 4.30 -21.27 5.74
N ILE A 518 4.22 -19.94 5.70
CA ILE A 518 4.53 -19.04 6.82
C ILE A 518 3.36 -18.07 7.06
N LYS A 519 2.91 -17.98 8.32
CA LYS A 519 2.03 -16.93 8.81
C LYS A 519 2.89 -15.86 9.49
N TRP A 520 2.96 -14.68 8.87
CA TRP A 520 3.67 -13.51 9.40
C TRP A 520 2.71 -12.63 10.18
N ASP A 521 2.90 -12.52 11.47
CA ASP A 521 2.01 -11.78 12.36
C ASP A 521 2.65 -10.51 12.94
N MET A 522 1.81 -9.60 13.42
CA MET A 522 2.18 -8.42 14.20
C MET A 522 1.02 -8.01 15.10
N ASN A 523 1.12 -8.28 16.40
CA ASN A 523 0.00 -8.20 17.33
C ASN A 523 -0.05 -6.90 18.15
N ARG A 524 0.55 -5.83 17.68
CA ARG A 524 0.45 -4.51 18.31
C ARG A 524 0.70 -3.36 17.34
N SER A 525 0.26 -2.17 17.72
CA SER A 525 0.61 -0.92 17.04
C SER A 525 1.99 -0.43 17.46
N LEU A 526 2.65 0.39 16.63
CA LEU A 526 3.82 1.16 17.02
C LEU A 526 3.39 2.30 17.95
N SER A 527 3.91 2.36 19.15
CA SER A 527 3.56 3.39 20.15
C SER A 527 4.73 4.35 20.41
N ASP A 528 5.84 3.85 20.84
CA ASP A 528 6.99 4.65 21.29
C ASP A 528 8.00 4.78 20.14
N VAL A 529 7.57 5.50 19.07
CA VAL A 529 8.29 5.60 17.79
C VAL A 529 9.52 6.49 17.95
N TYR A 530 10.67 5.85 18.16
CA TYR A 530 11.97 6.48 18.30
C TYR A 530 13.08 5.50 17.92
N SER A 531 14.10 5.95 17.19
CA SER A 531 15.29 5.16 16.87
C SER A 531 16.53 5.81 17.46
N ILE A 532 17.30 5.05 18.25
CA ILE A 532 18.52 5.53 18.89
C ILE A 532 19.65 5.81 17.90
N THR A 533 19.53 5.33 16.65
CA THR A 533 20.55 5.49 15.61
C THR A 533 20.30 6.68 14.69
N LEU A 534 19.13 7.32 14.80
CA LEU A 534 18.79 8.50 14.03
C LEU A 534 19.00 9.78 14.83
N ASP A 535 19.51 10.81 14.17
CA ASP A 535 19.65 12.14 14.74
C ASP A 535 18.30 12.69 15.23
N PRO A 536 18.29 13.57 16.25
CA PRO A 536 17.05 14.14 16.80
C PRO A 536 16.16 14.82 15.75
N GLN A 537 16.75 15.45 14.73
CA GLN A 537 16.04 16.12 13.64
C GLN A 537 15.33 15.13 12.70
N ARG A 538 15.80 13.88 12.67
CA ARG A 538 15.33 12.83 11.77
C ARG A 538 14.36 11.85 12.42
N GLN A 539 13.95 12.08 13.67
CA GLN A 539 13.00 11.19 14.35
C GLN A 539 11.60 11.13 13.70
N GLY A 540 11.25 12.13 12.90
CA GLY A 540 10.05 12.09 12.07
C GLY A 540 10.10 11.09 10.89
N GLU A 541 11.28 10.54 10.58
CA GLU A 541 11.47 9.54 9.53
C GLU A 541 11.24 8.10 10.03
N VAL A 542 11.26 7.86 11.35
CA VAL A 542 11.30 6.52 11.94
C VAL A 542 10.17 5.63 11.44
N ALA A 543 8.92 6.10 11.46
CA ALA A 543 7.78 5.28 11.05
C ALA A 543 7.84 4.86 9.57
N HIS A 544 8.31 5.74 8.68
CA HIS A 544 8.47 5.41 7.27
C HIS A 544 9.70 4.52 7.03
N ARG A 545 10.82 4.81 7.70
CA ARG A 545 12.01 3.95 7.64
C ARG A 545 11.77 2.55 8.16
N TYR A 546 10.93 2.41 9.18
CA TYR A 546 10.48 1.11 9.68
C TYR A 546 9.81 0.30 8.56
N MET A 547 8.87 0.91 7.82
CA MET A 547 8.20 0.26 6.70
C MET A 547 9.17 -0.10 5.57
N LEU A 548 10.10 0.78 5.21
CA LEU A 548 11.13 0.47 4.20
C LEU A 548 12.00 -0.70 4.65
N GLY A 549 12.40 -0.74 5.92
CA GLY A 549 13.17 -1.86 6.47
C GLY A 549 12.38 -3.17 6.50
N LEU A 550 11.09 -3.12 6.80
CA LEU A 550 10.22 -4.29 6.73
C LEU A 550 10.09 -4.80 5.29
N TYR A 551 9.88 -3.90 4.32
CA TYR A 551 9.77 -4.28 2.91
C TYR A 551 11.06 -4.89 2.36
N GLU A 552 12.24 -4.35 2.75
CA GLU A 552 13.54 -4.94 2.39
C GLU A 552 13.66 -6.39 2.91
N LEU A 553 13.31 -6.64 4.18
CA LEU A 553 13.35 -7.98 4.76
C LEU A 553 12.37 -8.92 4.06
N LEU A 554 11.14 -8.47 3.77
CA LEU A 554 10.14 -9.26 3.06
C LEU A 554 10.59 -9.57 1.63
N GLU A 555 11.22 -8.62 0.94
CA GLU A 555 11.76 -8.83 -0.41
C GLU A 555 12.81 -9.94 -0.41
N HIS A 556 13.77 -9.90 0.53
CA HIS A 556 14.80 -10.93 0.65
C HIS A 556 14.19 -12.31 0.90
N LEU A 557 13.32 -12.43 1.91
CA LEU A 557 12.76 -13.72 2.30
C LEU A 557 11.83 -14.30 1.22
N THR A 558 10.95 -13.49 0.63
CA THR A 558 10.02 -14.01 -0.39
C THR A 558 10.71 -14.34 -1.72
N ALA A 559 11.80 -13.64 -2.05
CA ALA A 559 12.60 -13.94 -3.24
C ALA A 559 13.44 -15.23 -3.08
N ASP A 560 14.01 -15.44 -1.90
CA ASP A 560 14.88 -16.60 -1.63
C ASP A 560 14.10 -17.89 -1.31
N TYR A 561 12.85 -17.75 -0.82
CA TYR A 561 11.97 -18.89 -0.52
C TYR A 561 10.66 -18.83 -1.31
N PRO A 562 10.71 -18.87 -2.67
CA PRO A 562 9.54 -18.69 -3.53
C PRO A 562 8.54 -19.86 -3.46
N GLU A 563 8.94 -21.01 -2.92
CA GLU A 563 8.09 -22.20 -2.77
C GLU A 563 7.15 -22.07 -1.56
N ILE A 564 7.48 -21.22 -0.60
CA ILE A 564 6.69 -21.02 0.61
C ILE A 564 5.50 -20.08 0.30
N LEU A 565 4.31 -20.48 0.72
CA LEU A 565 3.14 -19.61 0.73
C LEU A 565 3.19 -18.70 1.95
N TRP A 566 3.37 -17.41 1.72
CA TRP A 566 3.40 -16.38 2.77
C TRP A 566 2.01 -15.80 3.00
N GLU A 567 1.57 -15.79 4.27
CA GLU A 567 0.32 -15.16 4.71
C GLU A 567 0.61 -13.99 5.65
N GLY A 568 0.02 -12.82 5.34
CA GLY A 568 0.04 -11.67 6.22
C GLY A 568 -1.03 -11.76 7.29
N CYS A 569 -0.63 -11.55 8.55
CA CYS A 569 -1.51 -11.38 9.71
C CYS A 569 -1.05 -10.15 10.50
N SER A 570 -1.96 -9.54 11.23
CA SER A 570 -1.63 -8.51 12.21
C SER A 570 -2.78 -8.44 13.22
N GLY A 571 -2.78 -9.36 14.19
CA GLY A 571 -3.92 -9.57 15.05
C GLY A 571 -5.21 -9.69 14.21
N GLY A 572 -5.24 -10.66 13.31
CA GLY A 572 -6.25 -10.71 12.25
C GLY A 572 -5.90 -9.80 11.07
N GLY A 573 -6.87 -9.01 10.62
CA GLY A 573 -6.79 -8.22 9.40
C GLY A 573 -6.19 -6.81 9.53
N GLY A 574 -5.34 -6.56 10.53
CA GLY A 574 -4.78 -5.23 10.80
C GLY A 574 -3.86 -4.68 9.72
N ARG A 575 -3.28 -5.55 8.89
CA ARG A 575 -2.48 -5.17 7.71
C ARG A 575 -2.97 -5.85 6.43
N PHE A 576 -4.27 -6.06 6.32
CA PHE A 576 -4.86 -6.49 5.06
C PHE A 576 -4.91 -5.29 4.12
N ASP A 577 -3.84 -5.05 3.39
CA ASP A 577 -3.65 -3.91 2.51
C ASP A 577 -2.85 -4.29 1.24
N ALA A 578 -2.88 -3.41 0.24
CA ALA A 578 -2.24 -3.66 -1.05
C ALA A 578 -0.70 -3.75 -0.95
N GLY A 579 -0.09 -3.06 0.02
CA GLY A 579 1.36 -3.13 0.24
C GLY A 579 1.80 -4.52 0.73
N PHE A 580 1.06 -5.12 1.66
CA PHE A 580 1.33 -6.48 2.15
C PHE A 580 1.01 -7.56 1.11
N ILE A 581 -0.09 -7.39 0.34
CA ILE A 581 -0.44 -8.32 -0.75
C ILE A 581 0.68 -8.43 -1.80
N TYR A 582 1.48 -7.39 -1.99
CA TYR A 582 2.63 -7.41 -2.90
C TYR A 582 3.65 -8.49 -2.55
N TYR A 583 3.88 -8.72 -1.25
CA TYR A 583 4.80 -9.73 -0.72
C TYR A 583 4.10 -11.03 -0.35
N MET A 584 2.90 -10.93 0.20
CA MET A 584 2.14 -12.04 0.78
C MET A 584 0.79 -12.18 0.06
N PRO A 585 0.68 -13.06 -0.93
CA PRO A 585 -0.52 -13.18 -1.76
C PRO A 585 -1.73 -13.77 -1.02
N GLN A 586 -1.61 -13.99 0.28
CA GLN A 586 -2.67 -14.42 1.20
C GLN A 586 -2.63 -13.54 2.45
N SER A 587 -3.82 -13.25 3.01
CA SER A 587 -3.95 -12.42 4.22
C SER A 587 -5.06 -12.99 5.11
N TRP A 588 -4.78 -13.08 6.41
CA TRP A 588 -5.76 -13.44 7.40
C TRP A 588 -6.77 -12.30 7.58
N THR A 589 -8.05 -12.61 7.45
CA THR A 589 -9.08 -11.57 7.40
C THR A 589 -9.41 -11.00 8.77
N SER A 590 -9.51 -11.85 9.78
CA SER A 590 -9.89 -11.48 11.16
C SER A 590 -9.64 -12.65 12.11
N ASP A 591 -9.27 -12.35 13.36
CA ASP A 591 -9.24 -13.33 14.45
C ASP A 591 -10.64 -13.69 14.96
N ASN A 592 -11.67 -12.97 14.53
CA ASN A 592 -13.05 -13.32 14.86
C ASN A 592 -13.50 -14.50 14.01
N THR A 593 -13.76 -15.65 14.63
CA THR A 593 -14.20 -16.89 13.97
C THR A 593 -15.72 -17.10 14.04
N ASP A 594 -16.46 -16.23 14.73
CA ASP A 594 -17.92 -16.30 14.74
C ASP A 594 -18.49 -16.10 13.32
N ALA A 595 -19.30 -17.05 12.87
CA ALA A 595 -19.80 -17.10 11.49
C ALA A 595 -20.69 -15.89 11.13
N VAL A 596 -21.43 -15.33 12.07
CA VAL A 596 -22.33 -14.20 11.84
C VAL A 596 -21.53 -12.90 11.73
N GLU A 597 -20.56 -12.69 12.63
CA GLU A 597 -19.67 -11.53 12.58
C GLU A 597 -18.76 -11.57 11.33
N ARG A 598 -18.29 -12.75 10.94
CA ARG A 598 -17.51 -12.94 9.71
C ARG A 598 -18.26 -12.50 8.45
N MET A 599 -19.58 -12.64 8.39
CA MET A 599 -20.35 -12.15 7.23
C MET A 599 -20.16 -10.64 7.03
N LYS A 600 -20.19 -9.84 8.10
CA LYS A 600 -20.00 -8.39 8.04
C LYS A 600 -18.56 -8.03 7.68
N ILE A 601 -17.59 -8.66 8.35
CA ILE A 601 -16.16 -8.43 8.14
C ILE A 601 -15.75 -8.79 6.72
N GLN A 602 -16.20 -9.93 6.21
CA GLN A 602 -15.89 -10.38 4.85
C GLN A 602 -16.58 -9.52 3.80
N TYR A 603 -17.83 -9.11 4.02
CA TYR A 603 -18.54 -8.21 3.12
C TYR A 603 -17.82 -6.87 3.00
N GLY A 604 -17.45 -6.25 4.12
CA GLY A 604 -16.66 -5.00 4.10
C GLY A 604 -15.29 -5.17 3.47
N THR A 605 -14.62 -6.28 3.75
CA THR A 605 -13.32 -6.61 3.12
C THR A 605 -13.46 -6.75 1.61
N SER A 606 -14.54 -7.39 1.12
CA SER A 606 -14.76 -7.63 -0.31
C SER A 606 -15.01 -6.36 -1.12
N LEU A 607 -15.24 -5.22 -0.48
CA LEU A 607 -15.36 -3.96 -1.20
C LEU A 607 -14.05 -3.55 -1.88
N ALA A 608 -12.91 -3.83 -1.24
CA ALA A 608 -11.60 -3.44 -1.73
C ALA A 608 -10.71 -4.64 -2.12
N TYR A 609 -10.89 -5.81 -1.48
CA TYR A 609 -9.99 -6.96 -1.61
C TYR A 609 -10.73 -8.22 -2.01
N GLN A 610 -10.11 -9.02 -2.87
CA GLN A 610 -10.65 -10.34 -3.16
C GLN A 610 -10.54 -11.21 -1.91
N ILE A 611 -11.67 -11.74 -1.46
CA ILE A 611 -11.70 -12.74 -0.40
C ILE A 611 -11.58 -14.11 -1.07
N GLY A 612 -10.55 -14.87 -0.67
CA GLY A 612 -10.40 -16.27 -1.01
C GLY A 612 -11.38 -17.15 -0.22
N ARG A 613 -11.26 -18.47 -0.39
CA ARG A 613 -12.06 -19.45 0.36
C ARG A 613 -11.84 -19.29 1.87
N ALA A 614 -12.89 -19.49 2.63
CA ALA A 614 -12.84 -19.41 4.08
C ALA A 614 -11.85 -20.47 4.64
N HIS A 615 -10.99 -20.04 5.53
CA HIS A 615 -10.32 -20.95 6.44
C HIS A 615 -11.35 -21.45 7.46
N VAL A 616 -11.38 -22.71 7.66
CA VAL A 616 -12.22 -23.34 8.68
C VAL A 616 -11.42 -23.48 9.96
#